data_b83e4117bce65b7db43d0b91325a8aae
#
_entry.id   b83e4117bce65b7db43d0b91325a8aae
#
_cell.length_a   1.000
_cell.length_b   1.000
_cell.length_c   1.000
_cell.angle_alpha   90.00
_cell.angle_beta   90.00
_cell.angle_gamma   90.00
#
_symmetry.space_group_name_H-M   'P 1'
#
loop_
_entity.id
_entity.type
_entity.pdbx_description
1 polymer ?
#
loop_
_entity_poly.entity_id
_entity_poly.type
_entity_poly.pdbx_seq_one_letter_code
_entity_poly.pdbx_strand_id
1 'polypeptide(L)'
;RRDLAVLAKGRRVLDVCTYTGGFALHAAAGGAASVTGVDLDEKAIATAKRNAKLNQVKARFVQADGFHYLRQLSNQDERPEVLILDPPKFARDRNEKEEGMRRYRDLNRLGLEALAEDGLLLTCSCSGVVSEDDLLDALRNAAARANREVTVFRFSGPAPDHPMALHAPETRYLKALWARVRKL
;
A
#
# COMPACT_ATOMS: atom_id res chain seq x y z
N ARG A 1 -6.59 2.34 -8.60
CA ARG A 1 -6.48 3.76 -8.21
C ARG A 1 -7.85 4.44 -8.21
N ARG A 2 -8.67 4.30 -9.26
CA ARG A 2 -10.03 4.89 -9.31
C ARG A 2 -10.94 4.39 -8.17
N ASP A 3 -10.92 3.09 -7.89
CA ASP A 3 -11.72 2.50 -6.83
C ASP A 3 -11.28 2.99 -5.44
N LEU A 4 -9.96 3.21 -5.26
CA LEU A 4 -9.44 3.81 -4.04
C LEU A 4 -10.02 5.22 -3.81
N ALA A 5 -10.13 6.04 -4.88
CA ALA A 5 -10.68 7.38 -4.78
C ALA A 5 -12.09 7.40 -4.17
N VAL A 6 -12.92 6.42 -4.55
CA VAL A 6 -14.27 6.27 -3.99
C VAL A 6 -14.23 5.88 -2.51
N LEU A 7 -13.38 4.90 -2.15
CA LEU A 7 -13.26 4.39 -0.78
C LEU A 7 -12.58 5.39 0.17
N ALA A 8 -11.76 6.30 -0.38
CA ALA A 8 -11.00 7.29 0.37
C ALA A 8 -11.79 8.57 0.70
N LYS A 9 -12.98 8.75 0.12
CA LYS A 9 -13.76 9.98 0.29
C LYS A 9 -14.02 10.28 1.76
N GLY A 10 -13.66 11.49 2.20
CA GLY A 10 -13.83 11.98 3.57
C GLY A 10 -12.90 11.36 4.61
N ARG A 11 -11.90 10.54 4.19
CA ARG A 11 -11.01 9.77 5.08
C ARG A 11 -9.57 10.30 5.04
N ARG A 12 -8.81 10.05 6.11
CA ARG A 12 -7.36 10.28 6.16
C ARG A 12 -6.66 9.12 5.47
N VAL A 13 -5.84 9.44 4.46
CA VAL A 13 -5.14 8.47 3.60
C VAL A 13 -3.64 8.55 3.79
N LEU A 14 -3.00 7.40 3.95
CA LEU A 14 -1.55 7.24 3.90
C LEU A 14 -1.16 6.29 2.76
N ASP A 15 -0.29 6.77 1.86
CA ASP A 15 0.23 6.02 0.72
C ASP A 15 1.74 5.79 0.93
N VAL A 16 2.10 4.58 1.34
CA VAL A 16 3.49 4.17 1.61
C VAL A 16 4.11 3.55 0.38
N CYS A 17 5.32 3.97 0.03
CA CYS A 17 5.98 3.74 -1.25
C CYS A 17 5.17 4.40 -2.39
N THR A 18 4.82 5.67 -2.17
CA THR A 18 3.91 6.43 -3.05
C THR A 18 4.47 6.67 -4.45
N TYR A 19 5.80 6.53 -4.64
CA TYR A 19 6.51 6.83 -5.88
C TYR A 19 6.19 8.27 -6.34
N THR A 20 5.60 8.42 -7.53
CA THR A 20 5.21 9.72 -8.09
C THR A 20 3.79 10.17 -7.67
N GLY A 21 3.22 9.56 -6.64
CA GLY A 21 1.95 9.95 -6.03
C GLY A 21 0.71 9.30 -6.64
N GLY A 22 0.85 8.17 -7.33
CA GLY A 22 -0.25 7.60 -8.12
C GLY A 22 -1.53 7.30 -7.32
N PHE A 23 -1.45 6.68 -6.16
CA PHE A 23 -2.59 6.43 -5.29
C PHE A 23 -2.99 7.69 -4.51
N ALA A 24 -2.01 8.39 -3.96
CA ALA A 24 -2.22 9.62 -3.19
C ALA A 24 -3.02 10.67 -3.98
N LEU A 25 -2.66 10.92 -5.24
CA LEU A 25 -3.33 11.90 -6.09
C LEU A 25 -4.77 11.51 -6.42
N HIS A 26 -5.03 10.21 -6.68
CA HIS A 26 -6.38 9.72 -6.91
C HIS A 26 -7.25 9.84 -5.65
N ALA A 27 -6.69 9.54 -4.47
CA ALA A 27 -7.40 9.72 -3.20
C ALA A 27 -7.74 11.20 -2.96
N ALA A 28 -6.79 12.11 -3.18
CA ALA A 28 -7.00 13.54 -3.02
C ALA A 28 -8.07 14.08 -3.99
N ALA A 29 -7.99 13.68 -5.27
CA ALA A 29 -9.00 14.05 -6.28
C ALA A 29 -10.38 13.44 -5.98
N GLY A 30 -10.44 12.29 -5.32
CA GLY A 30 -11.67 11.63 -4.86
C GLY A 30 -12.29 12.25 -3.60
N GLY A 31 -11.69 13.30 -3.04
CA GLY A 31 -12.23 14.00 -1.89
C GLY A 31 -11.83 13.39 -0.53
N ALA A 32 -10.67 12.78 -0.42
CA ALA A 32 -10.09 12.41 0.86
C ALA A 32 -9.94 13.62 1.78
N ALA A 33 -10.16 13.45 3.09
CA ALA A 33 -10.05 14.53 4.07
C ALA A 33 -8.60 15.03 4.21
N SER A 34 -7.66 14.11 4.19
CA SER A 34 -6.22 14.40 4.10
C SER A 34 -5.49 13.27 3.41
N VAL A 35 -4.39 13.59 2.74
CA VAL A 35 -3.56 12.60 2.05
C VAL A 35 -2.09 12.86 2.36
N THR A 36 -1.39 11.81 2.80
CA THR A 36 0.06 11.81 2.94
C THR A 36 0.65 10.69 2.08
N GLY A 37 1.58 11.01 1.19
CA GLY A 37 2.39 10.06 0.44
C GLY A 37 3.80 10.02 1.00
N VAL A 38 4.35 8.82 1.19
CA VAL A 38 5.70 8.60 1.74
C VAL A 38 6.51 7.76 0.77
N ASP A 39 7.71 8.19 0.46
CA ASP A 39 8.68 7.44 -0.34
C ASP A 39 10.12 7.77 0.09
N LEU A 40 11.03 6.83 -0.09
CA LEU A 40 12.44 7.03 0.19
C LEU A 40 13.14 7.84 -0.90
N ASP A 41 12.66 7.74 -2.14
CA ASP A 41 13.25 8.39 -3.32
C ASP A 41 12.87 9.89 -3.36
N GLU A 42 13.86 10.74 -3.15
CA GLU A 42 13.71 12.21 -3.21
C GLU A 42 13.17 12.68 -4.58
N LYS A 43 13.63 12.08 -5.68
CA LYS A 43 13.20 12.47 -7.03
C LYS A 43 11.75 12.09 -7.28
N ALA A 44 11.32 10.93 -6.78
CA ALA A 44 9.92 10.50 -6.81
C ALA A 44 9.05 11.47 -6.01
N ILE A 45 9.46 11.85 -4.81
CA ILE A 45 8.74 12.84 -3.98
C ILE A 45 8.66 14.21 -4.65
N ALA A 46 9.75 14.70 -5.25
CA ALA A 46 9.73 15.95 -6.00
C ALA A 46 8.75 15.90 -7.19
N THR A 47 8.70 14.76 -7.87
CA THR A 47 7.75 14.51 -8.96
C THR A 47 6.31 14.43 -8.45
N ALA A 48 6.06 13.75 -7.34
CA ALA A 48 4.73 13.66 -6.72
C ALA A 48 4.19 15.05 -6.33
N LYS A 49 5.03 15.92 -5.74
CA LYS A 49 4.67 17.31 -5.44
C LYS A 49 4.30 18.10 -6.69
N ARG A 50 5.08 17.96 -7.77
CA ARG A 50 4.78 18.59 -9.06
C ARG A 50 3.47 18.07 -9.65
N ASN A 51 3.23 16.77 -9.59
CA ASN A 51 2.00 16.15 -10.05
C ASN A 51 0.77 16.64 -9.27
N ALA A 52 0.89 16.80 -7.94
CA ALA A 52 -0.19 17.37 -7.12
C ALA A 52 -0.55 18.80 -7.58
N LYS A 53 0.47 19.62 -7.83
CA LYS A 53 0.26 20.99 -8.34
C LYS A 53 -0.42 20.98 -9.72
N LEU A 54 0.03 20.14 -10.64
CA LEU A 54 -0.55 20.01 -11.99
C LEU A 54 -2.02 19.55 -11.96
N ASN A 55 -2.36 18.65 -11.05
CA ASN A 55 -3.72 18.16 -10.87
C ASN A 55 -4.58 19.02 -9.92
N GLN A 56 -4.05 20.11 -9.39
CA GLN A 56 -4.72 21.06 -8.48
C GLN A 56 -5.30 20.34 -7.23
N VAL A 57 -4.61 19.32 -6.73
CA VAL A 57 -5.02 18.59 -5.54
C VAL A 57 -4.08 18.85 -4.37
N LYS A 58 -4.61 18.77 -3.15
CA LYS A 58 -3.84 18.92 -1.92
C LYS A 58 -3.42 17.55 -1.40
N ALA A 59 -2.12 17.30 -1.34
CA ALA A 59 -1.51 16.12 -0.71
C ALA A 59 -0.15 16.50 -0.12
N ARG A 60 0.17 15.95 1.03
CA ARG A 60 1.48 16.06 1.66
C ARG A 60 2.38 14.94 1.15
N PHE A 61 3.62 15.25 0.78
CA PHE A 61 4.63 14.26 0.38
C PHE A 61 5.86 14.38 1.26
N VAL A 62 6.27 13.24 1.85
CA VAL A 62 7.35 13.12 2.82
C VAL A 62 8.40 12.16 2.28
N GLN A 63 9.66 12.61 2.24
CA GLN A 63 10.78 11.72 1.98
C GLN A 63 11.14 11.00 3.26
N ALA A 64 10.88 9.69 3.33
CA ALA A 64 11.22 8.84 4.47
C ALA A 64 11.19 7.37 4.07
N ASP A 65 11.91 6.54 4.85
CA ASP A 65 11.73 5.09 4.80
C ASP A 65 10.35 4.70 5.33
N GLY A 66 9.60 3.91 4.55
CA GLY A 66 8.22 3.54 4.86
C GLY A 66 8.09 2.73 6.16
N PHE A 67 9.03 1.84 6.46
CA PHE A 67 9.02 1.07 7.72
C PHE A 67 9.25 1.97 8.93
N HIS A 68 10.19 2.90 8.80
CA HIS A 68 10.46 3.87 9.86
C HIS A 68 9.27 4.79 10.08
N TYR A 69 8.67 5.30 9.02
CA TYR A 69 7.50 6.18 9.09
C TYR A 69 6.31 5.51 9.77
N LEU A 70 6.01 4.26 9.41
CA LEU A 70 4.92 3.48 10.04
C LEU A 70 5.17 3.24 11.53
N ARG A 71 6.42 2.94 11.95
CA ARG A 71 6.75 2.78 13.38
C ARG A 71 6.49 4.06 14.19
N GLN A 72 6.77 5.22 13.62
CA GLN A 72 6.52 6.50 14.29
C GLN A 72 5.02 6.79 14.41
N LEU A 73 4.22 6.40 13.41
CA LEU A 73 2.77 6.63 13.41
C LEU A 73 2.01 5.81 14.44
N SER A 74 2.48 4.62 14.79
CA SER A 74 1.78 3.76 15.77
C SER A 74 1.61 4.42 17.15
N ASN A 75 2.41 5.45 17.43
CA ASN A 75 2.39 6.22 18.69
C ASN A 75 1.63 7.57 18.55
N GLN A 76 0.96 7.83 17.42
CA GLN A 76 0.24 9.09 17.20
C GLN A 76 -1.27 8.88 17.31
N ASP A 77 -1.99 9.91 17.75
CA ASP A 77 -3.46 9.88 17.88
C ASP A 77 -4.15 9.93 16.51
N GLU A 78 -3.58 10.65 15.54
CA GLU A 78 -4.14 10.77 14.20
C GLU A 78 -3.67 9.64 13.29
N ARG A 79 -4.39 8.52 13.32
CA ARG A 79 -4.13 7.34 12.48
C ARG A 79 -4.77 7.47 11.11
N PRO A 80 -4.15 6.94 10.02
CA PRO A 80 -4.81 6.84 8.73
C PRO A 80 -6.02 5.91 8.79
N GLU A 81 -7.08 6.26 8.07
CA GLU A 81 -8.29 5.44 7.93
C GLU A 81 -8.25 4.61 6.64
N VAL A 82 -7.39 5.00 5.71
CA VAL A 82 -7.05 4.24 4.51
C VAL A 82 -5.54 4.19 4.37
N LEU A 83 -4.99 2.99 4.30
CA LEU A 83 -3.55 2.76 4.14
C LEU A 83 -3.28 1.99 2.86
N ILE A 84 -2.35 2.50 2.07
CA ILE A 84 -1.81 1.81 0.90
C ILE A 84 -0.36 1.39 1.20
N LEU A 85 -0.05 0.12 0.92
CA LEU A 85 1.29 -0.45 0.96
C LEU A 85 1.61 -0.99 -0.43
N ASP A 86 2.33 -0.21 -1.23
CA ASP A 86 2.74 -0.59 -2.60
C ASP A 86 4.27 -0.62 -2.72
N PRO A 87 4.94 -1.54 -2.02
CA PRO A 87 6.39 -1.58 -1.96
C PRO A 87 7.02 -2.00 -3.29
N PRO A 88 8.31 -1.69 -3.50
CA PRO A 88 9.08 -2.26 -4.59
C PRO A 88 9.18 -3.78 -4.44
N LYS A 89 9.70 -4.45 -5.48
CA LYS A 89 9.95 -5.90 -5.44
C LYS A 89 10.86 -6.25 -4.26
N PHE A 90 10.34 -6.96 -3.27
CA PHE A 90 11.14 -7.49 -2.16
C PHE A 90 11.79 -8.83 -2.49
N ALA A 91 11.30 -9.53 -3.51
CA ALA A 91 11.92 -10.74 -4.05
C ALA A 91 11.96 -10.67 -5.58
N ARG A 92 13.13 -10.78 -6.17
CA ARG A 92 13.36 -10.76 -7.62
C ARG A 92 13.36 -12.16 -8.20
N ASP A 93 13.92 -13.11 -7.44
CA ASP A 93 14.03 -14.52 -7.78
C ASP A 93 13.66 -15.44 -6.60
N ARG A 94 13.77 -16.75 -6.81
CA ARG A 94 13.41 -17.75 -5.78
C ARG A 94 14.33 -17.72 -4.57
N ASN A 95 15.58 -17.33 -4.73
CA ASN A 95 16.57 -17.29 -3.65
C ASN A 95 16.24 -16.14 -2.67
N GLU A 96 15.72 -15.03 -3.20
CA GLU A 96 15.30 -13.87 -2.40
C GLU A 96 13.90 -14.04 -1.79
N LYS A 97 13.14 -15.08 -2.16
CA LYS A 97 11.72 -15.22 -1.78
C LYS A 97 11.53 -15.21 -0.27
N GLU A 98 12.32 -15.96 0.48
CA GLU A 98 12.15 -16.06 1.94
C GLU A 98 12.37 -14.71 2.63
N GLU A 99 13.44 -14.01 2.27
CA GLU A 99 13.73 -12.68 2.81
C GLU A 99 12.68 -11.65 2.37
N GLY A 100 12.27 -11.69 1.13
CA GLY A 100 11.17 -10.86 0.62
C GLY A 100 9.88 -11.07 1.39
N MET A 101 9.54 -12.31 1.71
CA MET A 101 8.35 -12.64 2.51
C MET A 101 8.44 -12.14 3.95
N ARG A 102 9.64 -12.11 4.56
CA ARG A 102 9.85 -11.47 5.87
C ARG A 102 9.54 -9.99 5.79
N ARG A 103 10.02 -9.30 4.76
CA ARG A 103 9.76 -7.87 4.54
C ARG A 103 8.29 -7.57 4.30
N TYR A 104 7.56 -8.40 3.52
CA TYR A 104 6.11 -8.26 3.34
C TYR A 104 5.36 -8.42 4.67
N ARG A 105 5.71 -9.43 5.48
CA ARG A 105 5.11 -9.62 6.82
C ARG A 105 5.33 -8.42 7.72
N ASP A 106 6.56 -7.90 7.78
CA ASP A 106 6.91 -6.77 8.64
C ASP A 106 6.22 -5.48 8.20
N LEU A 107 6.19 -5.19 6.89
CA LEU A 107 5.53 -4.01 6.36
C LEU A 107 4.03 -4.04 6.64
N ASN A 108 3.38 -5.18 6.38
CA ASN A 108 1.94 -5.34 6.67
C ASN A 108 1.66 -5.24 8.16
N ARG A 109 2.47 -5.85 9.04
CA ARG A 109 2.32 -5.74 10.50
C ARG A 109 2.36 -4.27 10.96
N LEU A 110 3.39 -3.53 10.57
CA LEU A 110 3.52 -2.11 10.89
C LEU A 110 2.35 -1.29 10.36
N GLY A 111 1.89 -1.59 9.15
CA GLY A 111 0.72 -0.94 8.56
C GLY A 111 -0.55 -1.21 9.37
N LEU A 112 -0.79 -2.46 9.79
CA LEU A 112 -1.93 -2.83 10.62
C LEU A 112 -1.89 -2.19 12.01
N GLU A 113 -0.71 -2.06 12.61
CA GLU A 113 -0.51 -1.36 13.88
C GLU A 113 -0.79 0.14 13.77
N ALA A 114 -0.44 0.77 12.64
CA ALA A 114 -0.63 2.20 12.39
C ALA A 114 -2.07 2.56 11.96
N LEU A 115 -2.82 1.62 11.38
CA LEU A 115 -4.15 1.87 10.82
C LEU A 115 -5.19 2.14 11.92
N ALA A 116 -6.11 3.06 11.67
CA ALA A 116 -7.24 3.35 12.53
C ALA A 116 -8.16 2.12 12.68
N GLU A 117 -9.01 2.14 13.72
CA GLU A 117 -10.07 1.17 13.89
C GLU A 117 -11.04 1.25 12.72
N ASP A 118 -11.51 0.08 12.24
CA ASP A 118 -12.41 -0.03 11.09
C ASP A 118 -11.82 0.56 9.78
N GLY A 119 -10.48 0.61 9.72
CA GLY A 119 -9.75 1.16 8.59
C GLY A 119 -9.69 0.23 7.39
N LEU A 120 -9.30 0.79 6.23
CA LEU A 120 -9.13 0.06 4.98
C LEU A 120 -7.63 -0.08 4.65
N LEU A 121 -7.23 -1.30 4.33
CA LEU A 121 -5.89 -1.62 3.86
C LEU A 121 -5.93 -2.02 2.38
N LEU A 122 -5.06 -1.43 1.58
CA LEU A 122 -4.66 -1.93 0.27
C LEU A 122 -3.19 -2.34 0.33
N THR A 123 -2.90 -3.63 0.24
CA THR A 123 -1.52 -4.13 0.20
C THR A 123 -1.22 -4.79 -1.13
N CYS A 124 -0.08 -4.44 -1.72
CA CYS A 124 0.33 -4.85 -3.06
C CYS A 124 1.64 -5.63 -3.05
N SER A 125 1.83 -6.44 -4.08
CA SER A 125 3.11 -7.05 -4.42
C SER A 125 3.29 -7.09 -5.93
N CYS A 126 4.44 -6.59 -6.40
CA CYS A 126 4.87 -6.72 -7.80
C CYS A 126 5.98 -7.78 -7.98
N SER A 127 6.28 -8.60 -6.96
CA SER A 127 7.24 -9.70 -7.05
C SER A 127 6.64 -10.90 -7.78
N GLY A 128 7.21 -11.27 -8.94
CA GLY A 128 6.70 -12.39 -9.76
C GLY A 128 6.78 -13.74 -9.05
N VAL A 129 7.77 -13.93 -8.16
CA VAL A 129 7.98 -15.18 -7.39
C VAL A 129 7.12 -15.27 -6.13
N VAL A 130 6.41 -14.21 -5.77
CA VAL A 130 5.45 -14.17 -4.66
C VAL A 130 4.06 -14.38 -5.24
N SER A 131 3.40 -15.47 -4.88
CA SER A 131 2.03 -15.77 -5.31
C SER A 131 1.00 -14.93 -4.54
N GLU A 132 -0.26 -15.01 -4.94
CA GLU A 132 -1.37 -14.41 -4.21
C GLU A 132 -1.54 -15.05 -2.82
N ASP A 133 -1.40 -16.37 -2.76
CA ASP A 133 -1.44 -17.13 -1.49
C ASP A 133 -0.28 -16.76 -0.57
N ASP A 134 0.93 -16.55 -1.10
CA ASP A 134 2.07 -16.07 -0.32
C ASP A 134 1.77 -14.69 0.30
N LEU A 135 1.15 -13.78 -0.46
CA LEU A 135 0.79 -12.45 0.04
C LEU A 135 -0.33 -12.52 1.10
N LEU A 136 -1.31 -13.42 0.90
CA LEU A 136 -2.34 -13.72 1.91
C LEU A 136 -1.74 -14.26 3.19
N ASP A 137 -0.79 -15.19 3.11
CA ASP A 137 -0.10 -15.73 4.27
C ASP A 137 0.74 -14.68 4.99
N ALA A 138 1.40 -13.79 4.24
CA ALA A 138 2.10 -12.66 4.83
C ALA A 138 1.14 -11.75 5.62
N LEU A 139 -0.02 -11.44 5.05
CA LEU A 139 -1.04 -10.60 5.68
C LEU A 139 -1.65 -11.30 6.91
N ARG A 140 -1.96 -12.61 6.84
CA ARG A 140 -2.47 -13.42 7.96
C ARG A 140 -1.50 -13.42 9.14
N ASN A 141 -0.21 -13.66 8.88
CA ASN A 141 0.83 -13.62 9.90
C ASN A 141 0.99 -12.22 10.51
N ALA A 142 0.91 -11.19 9.69
CA ALA A 142 0.96 -9.79 10.15
C ALA A 142 -0.23 -9.45 11.04
N ALA A 143 -1.45 -9.87 10.66
CA ALA A 143 -2.68 -9.65 11.41
C ALA A 143 -2.61 -10.27 12.82
N ALA A 144 -2.19 -11.54 12.90
CA ALA A 144 -2.03 -12.22 14.19
C ALA A 144 -1.03 -11.49 15.13
N ARG A 145 0.10 -11.02 14.58
CA ARG A 145 1.11 -10.29 15.35
C ARG A 145 0.69 -8.87 15.75
N ALA A 146 -0.15 -8.23 14.93
CA ALA A 146 -0.69 -6.90 15.21
C ALA A 146 -1.95 -6.94 16.10
N ASN A 147 -2.44 -8.12 16.48
CA ASN A 147 -3.69 -8.33 17.19
C ASN A 147 -4.87 -7.63 16.49
N ARG A 148 -5.03 -7.91 15.18
CA ARG A 148 -6.06 -7.32 14.31
C ARG A 148 -6.87 -8.40 13.60
N GLU A 149 -8.17 -8.19 13.50
CA GLU A 149 -9.05 -8.90 12.57
C GLU A 149 -8.94 -8.25 11.19
N VAL A 150 -8.67 -9.06 10.16
CA VAL A 150 -8.52 -8.59 8.78
C VAL A 150 -9.46 -9.36 7.88
N THR A 151 -10.43 -8.67 7.30
CA THR A 151 -11.39 -9.24 6.34
C THR A 151 -11.02 -8.78 4.93
N VAL A 152 -10.46 -9.68 4.11
CA VAL A 152 -10.19 -9.42 2.70
C VAL A 152 -11.51 -9.48 1.93
N PHE A 153 -11.89 -8.37 1.31
CA PHE A 153 -13.14 -8.27 0.56
C PHE A 153 -12.94 -8.20 -0.97
N ARG A 154 -11.70 -8.02 -1.42
CA ARG A 154 -11.41 -7.95 -2.85
C ARG A 154 -9.96 -8.33 -3.15
N PHE A 155 -9.80 -9.05 -4.25
CA PHE A 155 -8.54 -9.32 -4.93
C PHE A 155 -8.51 -8.53 -6.22
N SER A 156 -7.37 -7.94 -6.57
CA SER A 156 -7.17 -7.28 -7.85
C SER A 156 -5.77 -7.52 -8.39
N GLY A 157 -5.65 -7.45 -9.69
CA GLY A 157 -4.41 -7.63 -10.42
C GLY A 157 -4.03 -6.39 -11.23
N PRO A 158 -3.19 -6.56 -12.26
CA PRO A 158 -2.78 -5.49 -13.13
C PRO A 158 -3.98 -4.88 -13.88
N ALA A 159 -3.91 -3.58 -14.11
CA ALA A 159 -4.86 -2.87 -14.94
C ALA A 159 -4.62 -3.15 -16.44
N PRO A 160 -5.53 -2.76 -17.35
CA PRO A 160 -5.42 -3.04 -18.78
C PRO A 160 -4.14 -2.52 -19.46
N ASP A 161 -3.46 -1.55 -18.87
CA ASP A 161 -2.16 -1.04 -19.31
C ASP A 161 -0.98 -1.98 -18.99
N HIS A 162 -1.23 -3.05 -18.23
CA HIS A 162 -0.28 -4.12 -17.90
C HIS A 162 -0.91 -5.48 -18.25
N PRO A 163 -1.12 -5.78 -19.55
CA PRO A 163 -1.81 -7.01 -19.95
C PRO A 163 -0.99 -8.25 -19.60
N MET A 164 -1.68 -9.33 -19.31
CA MET A 164 -1.06 -10.65 -19.13
C MET A 164 -0.96 -11.34 -20.50
N ALA A 165 0.24 -11.78 -20.85
CA ALA A 165 0.49 -12.61 -22.01
C ALA A 165 0.32 -14.11 -21.65
N LEU A 166 -0.56 -14.83 -22.33
CA LEU A 166 -0.83 -16.24 -22.00
C LEU A 166 0.39 -17.15 -22.14
N HIS A 167 1.29 -16.85 -23.06
CA HIS A 167 2.55 -17.56 -23.29
C HIS A 167 3.67 -17.15 -22.32
N ALA A 168 3.45 -16.12 -21.51
CA ALA A 168 4.41 -15.58 -20.54
C ALA A 168 3.68 -15.29 -19.20
N PRO A 169 3.35 -16.34 -18.42
CA PRO A 169 2.55 -16.22 -17.19
C PRO A 169 3.19 -15.33 -16.13
N GLU A 170 4.51 -15.12 -16.17
CA GLU A 170 5.25 -14.18 -15.33
C GLU A 170 4.83 -12.72 -15.52
N THR A 171 4.14 -12.39 -16.62
CA THR A 171 3.55 -11.06 -16.84
C THR A 171 2.38 -10.78 -15.89
N ARG A 172 1.79 -11.81 -15.25
CA ARG A 172 0.83 -11.68 -14.15
C ARG A 172 1.55 -11.51 -12.80
N TYR A 173 2.36 -10.48 -12.67
CA TYR A 173 3.19 -10.30 -11.49
C TYR A 173 2.56 -9.43 -10.39
N LEU A 174 1.56 -8.59 -10.71
CA LEU A 174 0.95 -7.67 -9.77
C LEU A 174 -0.23 -8.33 -9.04
N LYS A 175 -0.22 -8.23 -7.72
CA LYS A 175 -1.28 -8.66 -6.82
C LYS A 175 -1.62 -7.53 -5.87
N ALA A 176 -2.91 -7.36 -5.56
CA ALA A 176 -3.38 -6.37 -4.61
C ALA A 176 -4.55 -6.94 -3.80
N LEU A 177 -4.44 -6.88 -2.48
CA LEU A 177 -5.45 -7.30 -1.51
C LEU A 177 -6.09 -6.09 -0.88
N TRP A 178 -7.41 -6.05 -0.89
CA TRP A 178 -8.22 -5.01 -0.25
C TRP A 178 -8.87 -5.59 0.99
N ALA A 179 -8.63 -4.98 2.12
CA ALA A 179 -9.12 -5.51 3.39
C ALA A 179 -9.69 -4.41 4.29
N ARG A 180 -10.65 -4.80 5.12
CA ARG A 180 -11.12 -4.05 6.27
C ARG A 180 -10.44 -4.57 7.52
N VAL A 181 -10.03 -3.67 8.40
CA VAL A 181 -9.21 -4.00 9.57
C VAL A 181 -9.90 -3.50 10.84
N ARG A 182 -10.04 -4.40 11.82
CA ARG A 182 -10.63 -4.12 13.14
C ARG A 182 -9.70 -4.57 14.25
N LYS A 183 -9.95 -4.15 15.47
CA LYS A 183 -9.36 -4.77 16.67
C LYS A 183 -9.95 -6.16 16.84
N LEU A 184 -9.13 -7.08 17.33
CA LEU A 184 -9.58 -8.35 17.86
C LEU A 184 -10.23 -8.15 19.22
#